data_e1063fd4e50549edf3978e6a5f1454ae
#
_entry.id   e1063fd4e50549edf3978e6a5f1454ae
#
_cell.length_a   1.000
_cell.length_b   1.000
_cell.length_c   1.000
_cell.angle_alpha   90.00
_cell.angle_beta   90.00
_cell.angle_gamma   90.00
#
_symmetry.space_group_name_H-M   'P 1'
#
loop_
_entity.id
_entity.type
_entity.pdbx_description
1 polymer ?
#
loop_
_entity_poly.entity_id
_entity_poly.type
_entity_poly.pdbx_seq_one_letter_code
_entity_poly.pdbx_strand_id
1 'polypeptide(L)'
;MQFKVSKVSQPVPCRNRFECLSDREGPERANVNAGLSKGKAEALLVGDSMVRHLDKTFQNKDRRKRMRVCFPGARVNDIVDRIDREIGNTNVDSTVIVHVGTNDVGYKRSEVFIAELIEKMKVSGRRCLILGILPRLGAGQEWGSRAIGVNDKVRKLCNLENIRFLDFWTEFQNRDLFANDGVHLSRKGVDLFSASLEACLSKN
;
A
#
# COMPACT_ATOMS: atom_id res chain seq x y z
N MET A 1 54.45 -13.28 -29.96
CA MET A 1 52.99 -13.49 -29.68
C MET A 1 52.61 -12.63 -28.52
N GLN A 2 51.91 -11.52 -28.75
CA GLN A 2 51.42 -10.63 -27.69
C GLN A 2 49.98 -10.98 -27.39
N PHE A 3 49.70 -11.36 -26.17
CA PHE A 3 48.32 -11.60 -25.67
C PHE A 3 47.68 -10.26 -25.35
N LYS A 4 46.58 -9.94 -26.07
CA LYS A 4 45.68 -8.82 -25.73
C LYS A 4 44.88 -9.16 -24.48
N VAL A 5 45.10 -8.38 -23.43
CA VAL A 5 44.29 -8.44 -22.21
C VAL A 5 42.96 -7.72 -22.55
N SER A 6 41.85 -8.46 -22.49
CA SER A 6 40.50 -7.91 -22.64
C SER A 6 40.15 -7.08 -21.40
N LYS A 7 39.69 -5.84 -21.65
CA LYS A 7 39.17 -4.93 -20.60
C LYS A 7 37.96 -5.57 -19.91
N VAL A 8 38.10 -5.82 -18.64
CA VAL A 8 36.98 -6.14 -17.75
C VAL A 8 36.09 -4.89 -17.67
N SER A 9 34.85 -4.99 -18.15
CA SER A 9 33.86 -3.95 -18.00
C SER A 9 33.47 -3.82 -16.53
N GLN A 10 33.63 -2.63 -15.97
CA GLN A 10 33.16 -2.32 -14.62
C GLN A 10 31.65 -2.44 -14.54
N PRO A 11 31.08 -2.96 -13.43
CA PRO A 11 29.63 -3.01 -13.24
C PRO A 11 29.08 -1.58 -13.17
N VAL A 12 28.08 -1.30 -14.02
CA VAL A 12 27.32 -0.06 -13.98
C VAL A 12 26.55 -0.02 -12.65
N PRO A 13 26.67 1.03 -11.82
CA PRO A 13 25.91 1.13 -10.61
C PRO A 13 24.41 1.16 -10.95
N CYS A 14 23.64 0.23 -10.37
CA CYS A 14 22.20 0.25 -10.47
C CYS A 14 21.67 1.53 -9.85
N ARG A 15 21.35 2.52 -10.67
CA ARG A 15 20.53 3.65 -10.28
C ARG A 15 19.18 3.15 -9.84
N ASN A 16 18.64 3.78 -8.81
CA ASN A 16 17.38 3.45 -8.18
C ASN A 16 16.30 3.20 -9.25
N ARG A 17 15.58 2.08 -9.15
CA ARG A 17 14.54 1.61 -10.11
C ARG A 17 13.48 2.66 -10.46
N PHE A 18 13.40 3.72 -9.69
CA PHE A 18 12.49 4.86 -9.89
C PHE A 18 13.04 5.95 -10.83
N GLU A 19 14.36 6.03 -11.07
CA GLU A 19 14.95 7.00 -11.99
C GLU A 19 14.77 6.61 -13.47
N CYS A 20 14.65 5.32 -13.78
CA CYS A 20 14.45 4.86 -15.15
C CYS A 20 13.04 5.07 -15.71
N LEU A 21 12.08 5.51 -14.90
CA LEU A 21 10.70 5.79 -15.32
C LEU A 21 10.40 7.30 -15.44
N SER A 22 11.40 8.16 -15.19
CA SER A 22 11.23 9.62 -15.22
C SER A 22 11.33 10.25 -16.61
N ASP A 23 11.76 9.51 -17.63
CA ASP A 23 12.07 10.10 -18.95
C ASP A 23 10.98 9.89 -20.01
N ARG A 24 9.85 9.28 -19.65
CA ARG A 24 8.68 9.21 -20.55
C ARG A 24 7.42 9.49 -19.75
N GLU A 25 6.93 10.71 -19.92
CA GLU A 25 5.78 11.34 -19.27
C GLU A 25 6.16 12.01 -17.94
N GLY A 26 5.88 13.33 -17.89
CA GLY A 26 6.12 14.16 -16.73
C GLY A 26 5.42 13.56 -15.50
N PRO A 27 5.80 13.95 -14.28
CA PRO A 27 5.28 13.32 -13.08
C PRO A 27 3.75 13.35 -13.14
N GLU A 28 3.12 12.19 -13.29
CA GLU A 28 1.75 12.04 -12.82
C GLU A 28 1.81 12.45 -11.35
N ARG A 29 1.62 13.73 -11.15
CA ARG A 29 1.43 14.32 -9.83
C ARG A 29 0.40 13.42 -9.18
N ALA A 30 0.77 12.86 -8.04
CA ALA A 30 -0.19 12.25 -7.15
C ALA A 30 -1.45 13.10 -7.31
N ASN A 31 -2.56 12.51 -7.74
CA ASN A 31 -3.78 13.25 -8.04
C ASN A 31 -4.34 13.76 -6.71
N VAL A 32 -3.59 14.70 -6.16
CA VAL A 32 -4.00 15.56 -5.09
C VAL A 32 -4.99 16.47 -5.79
N ASN A 33 -6.28 16.28 -5.56
CA ASN A 33 -7.30 17.25 -5.89
C ASN A 33 -6.94 18.57 -5.20
N ALA A 34 -5.96 19.29 -5.76
CA ALA A 34 -5.54 20.61 -5.35
C ALA A 34 -6.60 21.59 -5.84
N GLY A 35 -7.62 21.77 -5.04
CA GLY A 35 -8.65 22.74 -5.36
C GLY A 35 -9.88 22.65 -4.47
N LEU A 36 -9.74 22.40 -3.16
CA LEU A 36 -10.87 22.64 -2.24
C LEU A 36 -10.39 23.05 -0.84
N SER A 37 -10.97 24.12 -0.37
CA SER A 37 -10.82 24.79 0.93
C SER A 37 -10.53 23.88 2.14
N LYS A 38 -9.53 24.25 2.87
CA LYS A 38 -9.21 24.25 4.30
C LYS A 38 -9.81 23.25 5.30
N GLY A 39 -10.46 22.16 4.91
CA GLY A 39 -10.86 21.09 5.82
C GLY A 39 -9.87 19.93 5.71
N LYS A 40 -9.24 19.53 6.82
CA LYS A 40 -8.39 18.34 6.87
C LYS A 40 -9.24 17.07 6.66
N ALA A 41 -8.68 16.04 6.05
CA ALA A 41 -9.39 14.79 5.79
C ALA A 41 -9.77 14.05 7.09
N GLU A 42 -10.96 13.44 7.09
CA GLU A 42 -11.46 12.59 8.19
C GLU A 42 -11.03 11.11 8.03
N ALA A 43 -10.71 10.69 6.81
CA ALA A 43 -10.14 9.39 6.54
C ALA A 43 -9.03 9.49 5.49
N LEU A 44 -7.93 8.78 5.73
CA LEU A 44 -6.79 8.69 4.84
C LEU A 44 -6.53 7.23 4.51
N LEU A 45 -6.51 6.90 3.22
CA LEU A 45 -6.03 5.62 2.71
C LEU A 45 -4.69 5.82 2.03
N VAL A 46 -3.65 5.17 2.55
CA VAL A 46 -2.31 5.14 1.96
C VAL A 46 -1.98 3.71 1.53
N GLY A 47 -1.40 3.55 0.36
CA GLY A 47 -0.98 2.22 -0.06
C GLY A 47 -0.21 2.16 -1.37
N ASP A 48 0.07 0.93 -1.78
CA ASP A 48 0.70 0.60 -3.07
C ASP A 48 -0.32 0.64 -4.23
N SER A 49 -0.01 0.02 -5.36
CA SER A 49 -0.89 0.02 -6.55
C SER A 49 -2.27 -0.62 -6.32
N MET A 50 -2.44 -1.42 -5.27
CA MET A 50 -3.71 -2.08 -4.97
C MET A 50 -4.82 -1.08 -4.61
N VAL A 51 -4.46 0.07 -4.01
CA VAL A 51 -5.44 1.11 -3.66
C VAL A 51 -5.74 2.09 -4.80
N ARG A 52 -5.09 1.94 -5.96
CA ARG A 52 -5.14 2.91 -7.08
C ARG A 52 -6.57 3.25 -7.52
N HIS A 53 -7.45 2.28 -7.60
CA HIS A 53 -8.79 2.42 -8.19
C HIS A 53 -9.93 2.47 -7.17
N LEU A 54 -9.61 2.70 -5.89
CA LEU A 54 -10.62 2.81 -4.82
C LEU A 54 -11.28 4.20 -4.77
N ASP A 55 -11.37 4.87 -5.92
CA ASP A 55 -11.91 6.23 -6.02
C ASP A 55 -13.37 6.32 -5.59
N LYS A 56 -14.18 5.28 -5.82
CA LYS A 56 -15.60 5.28 -5.47
C LYS A 56 -15.83 5.42 -3.97
N THR A 57 -15.04 4.72 -3.16
CA THR A 57 -15.13 4.76 -1.70
C THR A 57 -14.64 6.08 -1.14
N PHE A 58 -13.58 6.65 -1.75
CA PHE A 58 -12.96 7.88 -1.31
C PHE A 58 -13.40 9.11 -2.11
N GLN A 59 -14.37 8.95 -3.04
CA GLN A 59 -14.99 10.02 -3.83
C GLN A 59 -16.48 10.21 -3.55
N ASN A 60 -17.07 9.52 -2.58
CA ASN A 60 -18.49 9.65 -2.28
C ASN A 60 -18.86 11.10 -1.94
N LYS A 61 -20.14 11.47 -1.96
CA LYS A 61 -20.68 12.86 -1.91
C LYS A 61 -19.94 13.87 -1.03
N ASP A 62 -19.10 13.36 -0.14
CA ASP A 62 -18.27 14.13 0.80
C ASP A 62 -16.77 14.01 0.48
N ARG A 63 -16.39 14.31 -0.75
CA ARG A 63 -15.00 14.25 -1.26
C ARG A 63 -13.98 14.97 -0.37
N ARG A 64 -14.43 15.88 0.47
CA ARG A 64 -13.59 16.68 1.36
C ARG A 64 -13.10 15.92 2.59
N LYS A 65 -13.76 14.82 2.93
CA LYS A 65 -13.54 14.08 4.18
C LYS A 65 -12.70 12.82 4.01
N ARG A 66 -12.40 12.41 2.76
CA ARG A 66 -11.64 11.19 2.50
C ARG A 66 -10.52 11.46 1.50
N MET A 67 -9.31 11.09 1.87
CA MET A 67 -8.11 11.23 1.04
C MET A 67 -7.51 9.87 0.74
N ARG A 68 -7.13 9.65 -0.51
CA ARG A 68 -6.40 8.47 -0.95
C ARG A 68 -5.06 8.88 -1.53
N VAL A 69 -3.99 8.24 -1.05
CA VAL A 69 -2.63 8.41 -1.54
C VAL A 69 -2.12 7.05 -2.02
N CYS A 70 -1.81 6.94 -3.29
CA CYS A 70 -1.33 5.72 -3.92
C CYS A 70 0.12 5.90 -4.36
N PHE A 71 1.00 5.00 -3.91
CA PHE A 71 2.40 4.91 -4.32
C PHE A 71 2.62 3.60 -5.08
N PRO A 72 2.45 3.59 -6.41
CA PRO A 72 2.56 2.36 -7.19
C PRO A 72 3.91 1.66 -7.00
N GLY A 73 3.88 0.35 -6.72
CA GLY A 73 5.09 -0.44 -6.49
C GLY A 73 5.78 -0.20 -5.14
N ALA A 74 5.21 0.64 -4.27
CA ALA A 74 5.78 0.92 -2.96
C ALA A 74 5.91 -0.35 -2.11
N ARG A 75 6.99 -0.41 -1.36
CA ARG A 75 7.24 -1.34 -0.26
C ARG A 75 6.91 -0.69 1.07
N VAL A 76 6.96 -1.46 2.14
CA VAL A 76 6.67 -0.94 3.49
C VAL A 76 7.60 0.21 3.87
N ASN A 77 8.90 0.11 3.59
CA ASN A 77 9.85 1.20 3.85
C ASN A 77 9.49 2.50 3.10
N ASP A 78 9.01 2.40 1.87
CA ASP A 78 8.60 3.57 1.09
C ASP A 78 7.39 4.28 1.72
N ILE A 79 6.50 3.52 2.37
CA ILE A 79 5.37 4.08 3.12
C ILE A 79 5.85 4.67 4.45
N VAL A 80 6.74 3.99 5.17
CA VAL A 80 7.35 4.47 6.43
C VAL A 80 7.96 5.85 6.24
N ASP A 81 8.70 6.07 5.16
CA ASP A 81 9.35 7.35 4.86
C ASP A 81 8.38 8.50 4.59
N ARG A 82 7.13 8.19 4.22
CA ARG A 82 6.14 9.18 3.76
C ARG A 82 4.95 9.34 4.68
N ILE A 83 4.67 8.35 5.53
CA ILE A 83 3.40 8.26 6.26
C ILE A 83 3.17 9.46 7.18
N ASP A 84 4.21 9.98 7.83
CA ASP A 84 4.10 11.13 8.75
C ASP A 84 3.59 12.39 8.02
N ARG A 85 4.10 12.62 6.81
CA ARG A 85 3.66 13.73 5.96
C ARG A 85 2.19 13.59 5.57
N GLU A 86 1.79 12.39 5.16
CA GLU A 86 0.41 12.15 4.72
C GLU A 86 -0.57 12.25 5.89
N ILE A 87 -0.20 11.74 7.06
CA ILE A 87 -0.95 11.86 8.30
C ILE A 87 -1.10 13.34 8.70
N GLY A 88 -0.07 14.15 8.52
CA GLY A 88 -0.11 15.60 8.81
C GLY A 88 -1.20 16.38 8.07
N ASN A 89 -1.70 15.83 6.95
CA ASN A 89 -2.79 16.38 6.14
C ASN A 89 -4.19 15.98 6.64
N THR A 90 -4.29 15.25 7.75
CA THR A 90 -5.57 14.75 8.29
C THR A 90 -5.95 15.41 9.60
N ASN A 91 -7.22 15.30 10.00
CA ASN A 91 -7.69 15.70 11.32
C ASN A 91 -7.14 14.78 12.40
N VAL A 92 -7.13 15.25 13.67
CA VAL A 92 -6.70 14.44 14.81
C VAL A 92 -7.61 13.23 15.04
N ASP A 93 -8.90 13.36 14.75
CA ASP A 93 -9.90 12.29 14.88
C ASP A 93 -10.05 11.42 13.62
N SER A 94 -9.14 11.60 12.64
CA SER A 94 -9.23 10.87 11.38
C SER A 94 -8.93 9.38 11.55
N THR A 95 -9.41 8.60 10.59
CA THR A 95 -9.01 7.19 10.44
C THR A 95 -7.90 7.08 9.40
N VAL A 96 -6.74 6.54 9.79
CA VAL A 96 -5.62 6.25 8.90
C VAL A 96 -5.65 4.77 8.54
N ILE A 97 -5.76 4.50 7.26
CA ILE A 97 -5.83 3.14 6.69
C ILE A 97 -4.60 2.92 5.82
N VAL A 98 -3.88 1.83 6.05
CA VAL A 98 -2.71 1.48 5.24
C VAL A 98 -2.87 0.11 4.59
N HIS A 99 -2.60 0.03 3.29
CA HIS A 99 -2.47 -1.21 2.53
C HIS A 99 -1.10 -1.26 1.84
N VAL A 100 -0.24 -2.15 2.31
CA VAL A 100 1.11 -2.33 1.75
C VAL A 100 1.64 -3.72 2.10
N GLY A 101 2.66 -4.18 1.40
CA GLY A 101 3.36 -5.42 1.70
C GLY A 101 3.33 -6.43 0.57
N THR A 102 2.46 -6.28 -0.44
CA THR A 102 2.45 -7.17 -1.62
C THR A 102 3.81 -7.23 -2.30
N ASN A 103 4.55 -6.11 -2.33
CA ASN A 103 5.88 -6.01 -2.93
C ASN A 103 7.01 -6.43 -1.99
N ASP A 104 6.68 -6.78 -0.74
CA ASP A 104 7.64 -7.17 0.30
C ASP A 104 7.66 -8.67 0.56
N VAL A 105 6.71 -9.44 0.00
CA VAL A 105 6.63 -10.89 0.22
C VAL A 105 7.92 -11.55 -0.22
N GLY A 106 8.60 -12.21 0.73
CA GLY A 106 9.92 -12.79 0.55
C GLY A 106 11.11 -11.88 0.89
N TYR A 107 10.88 -10.63 1.24
CA TYR A 107 11.93 -9.71 1.68
C TYR A 107 12.23 -9.89 3.18
N LYS A 108 13.47 -10.23 3.52
CA LYS A 108 13.86 -10.55 4.91
C LYS A 108 13.72 -9.40 5.91
N ARG A 109 13.73 -8.13 5.45
CA ARG A 109 13.69 -6.94 6.31
C ARG A 109 12.30 -6.32 6.44
N SER A 110 11.29 -6.84 5.75
CA SER A 110 9.93 -6.27 5.78
C SER A 110 9.34 -6.20 7.18
N GLU A 111 9.68 -7.14 8.05
CA GLU A 111 9.17 -7.19 9.43
C GLU A 111 9.60 -5.98 10.27
N VAL A 112 10.84 -5.52 10.10
CA VAL A 112 11.35 -4.33 10.81
C VAL A 112 10.59 -3.09 10.38
N PHE A 113 10.38 -2.91 9.09
CA PHE A 113 9.64 -1.77 8.56
C PHE A 113 8.14 -1.82 8.91
N ILE A 114 7.54 -3.00 9.03
CA ILE A 114 6.16 -3.17 9.50
C ILE A 114 6.05 -2.69 10.95
N ALA A 115 6.98 -3.07 11.82
CA ALA A 115 6.97 -2.62 13.21
C ALA A 115 7.14 -1.10 13.31
N GLU A 116 8.02 -0.52 12.51
CA GLU A 116 8.21 0.94 12.43
C GLU A 116 6.97 1.65 11.91
N LEU A 117 6.31 1.12 10.88
CA LEU A 117 5.05 1.66 10.37
C LEU A 117 3.96 1.67 11.46
N ILE A 118 3.81 0.57 12.18
CA ILE A 118 2.86 0.43 13.28
C ILE A 118 3.13 1.47 14.37
N GLU A 119 4.39 1.64 14.75
CA GLU A 119 4.79 2.63 15.76
C GLU A 119 4.45 4.06 15.33
N LYS A 120 4.78 4.44 14.09
CA LYS A 120 4.42 5.76 13.54
C LYS A 120 2.91 5.99 13.52
N MET A 121 2.13 4.97 13.12
CA MET A 121 0.68 5.04 13.13
C MET A 121 0.15 5.24 14.56
N LYS A 122 0.67 4.50 15.53
CA LYS A 122 0.30 4.60 16.95
C LYS A 122 0.62 5.98 17.53
N VAL A 123 1.85 6.45 17.33
CA VAL A 123 2.30 7.78 17.80
C VAL A 123 1.48 8.92 17.20
N SER A 124 0.89 8.72 16.04
CA SER A 124 0.02 9.72 15.41
C SER A 124 -1.24 10.05 16.23
N GLY A 125 -1.62 9.21 17.18
CA GLY A 125 -2.81 9.37 18.02
C GLY A 125 -4.14 9.21 17.26
N ARG A 126 -4.11 8.81 16.00
CA ARG A 126 -5.30 8.64 15.14
C ARG A 126 -5.84 7.22 15.23
N ARG A 127 -7.08 7.03 14.82
CA ARG A 127 -7.61 5.67 14.63
C ARG A 127 -6.86 5.01 13.47
N CYS A 128 -6.21 3.89 13.73
CA CYS A 128 -5.36 3.22 12.75
C CYS A 128 -5.92 1.87 12.33
N LEU A 129 -5.79 1.57 11.05
CA LEU A 129 -6.24 0.34 10.43
C LEU A 129 -5.20 -0.13 9.41
N ILE A 130 -4.76 -1.37 9.53
CA ILE A 130 -3.90 -2.00 8.54
C ILE A 130 -4.70 -3.07 7.80
N LEU A 131 -4.61 -3.07 6.47
CA LEU A 131 -5.21 -4.07 5.60
C LEU A 131 -4.16 -5.13 5.27
N GLY A 132 -4.57 -6.40 5.37
CA GLY A 132 -3.73 -7.52 5.00
C GLY A 132 -3.41 -7.56 3.51
N ILE A 133 -2.30 -8.21 3.18
CA ILE A 133 -1.90 -8.49 1.80
C ILE A 133 -2.98 -9.37 1.15
N LEU A 134 -3.43 -8.99 -0.05
CA LEU A 134 -4.38 -9.76 -0.84
C LEU A 134 -3.66 -10.91 -1.58
N PRO A 135 -4.38 -11.98 -1.96
CA PRO A 135 -3.82 -13.02 -2.82
C PRO A 135 -3.26 -12.45 -4.12
N ARG A 136 -2.26 -13.14 -4.66
CA ARG A 136 -1.72 -12.90 -6.00
C ARG A 136 -1.88 -14.16 -6.82
N LEU A 137 -2.72 -14.10 -7.82
CA LEU A 137 -3.01 -15.26 -8.66
C LEU A 137 -1.82 -15.58 -9.58
N GLY A 138 -1.51 -16.86 -9.68
CA GLY A 138 -0.37 -17.30 -10.51
C GLY A 138 1.02 -17.14 -9.87
N ALA A 139 1.11 -16.58 -8.66
CA ALA A 139 2.40 -16.43 -7.97
C ALA A 139 2.93 -17.74 -7.34
N GLY A 140 2.13 -18.81 -7.36
CA GLY A 140 2.47 -20.09 -6.81
C GLY A 140 2.23 -20.22 -5.30
N GLN A 141 2.23 -21.49 -4.84
CA GLN A 141 1.90 -21.82 -3.45
C GLN A 141 2.90 -21.24 -2.44
N GLU A 142 4.18 -21.19 -2.80
CA GLU A 142 5.21 -20.65 -1.94
C GLU A 142 5.00 -19.17 -1.62
N TRP A 143 4.68 -18.37 -2.64
CA TRP A 143 4.36 -16.96 -2.45
C TRP A 143 3.13 -16.79 -1.55
N GLY A 144 2.07 -17.58 -1.79
CA GLY A 144 0.85 -17.54 -0.99
C GLY A 144 1.11 -17.86 0.48
N SER A 145 1.86 -18.92 0.76
CA SER A 145 2.24 -19.31 2.13
C SER A 145 3.05 -18.22 2.84
N ARG A 146 3.96 -17.55 2.12
CA ARG A 146 4.74 -16.44 2.66
C ARG A 146 3.85 -15.22 2.95
N ALA A 147 2.93 -14.88 2.05
CA ALA A 147 2.00 -13.76 2.22
C ALA A 147 1.08 -13.97 3.44
N ILE A 148 0.52 -15.17 3.61
CA ILE A 148 -0.25 -15.55 4.80
C ILE A 148 0.60 -15.41 6.06
N GLY A 149 1.85 -15.90 6.04
CA GLY A 149 2.76 -15.77 7.16
C GLY A 149 3.06 -14.30 7.53
N VAL A 150 3.15 -13.41 6.54
CA VAL A 150 3.29 -11.97 6.78
C VAL A 150 2.01 -11.41 7.40
N ASN A 151 0.83 -11.73 6.85
CA ASN A 151 -0.46 -11.29 7.41
C ASN A 151 -0.62 -11.72 8.89
N ASP A 152 -0.22 -12.95 9.23
CA ASP A 152 -0.29 -13.45 10.61
C ASP A 152 0.63 -12.69 11.56
N LYS A 153 1.83 -12.34 11.11
CA LYS A 153 2.77 -11.52 11.90
C LYS A 153 2.27 -10.10 12.09
N VAL A 154 1.77 -9.47 11.01
CA VAL A 154 1.18 -8.11 11.08
C VAL A 154 -0.01 -8.10 12.02
N ARG A 155 -0.90 -9.10 11.94
CA ARG A 155 -2.05 -9.24 12.83
C ARG A 155 -1.63 -9.32 14.30
N LYS A 156 -0.60 -10.12 14.61
CA LYS A 156 -0.07 -10.24 15.98
C LYS A 156 0.49 -8.91 16.49
N LEU A 157 1.27 -8.20 15.68
CA LEU A 157 1.81 -6.88 16.04
C LEU A 157 0.69 -5.85 16.22
N CYS A 158 -0.29 -5.82 15.33
CA CYS A 158 -1.45 -4.93 15.45
C CYS A 158 -2.24 -5.18 16.73
N ASN A 159 -2.45 -6.45 17.11
CA ASN A 159 -3.12 -6.80 18.35
C ASN A 159 -2.35 -6.33 19.59
N LEU A 160 -1.02 -6.47 19.59
CA LEU A 160 -0.16 -6.00 20.69
C LEU A 160 -0.23 -4.47 20.85
N GLU A 161 -0.33 -3.75 19.74
CA GLU A 161 -0.32 -2.29 19.70
C GLU A 161 -1.74 -1.68 19.66
N ASN A 162 -2.77 -2.50 19.83
CA ASN A 162 -4.19 -2.10 19.79
C ASN A 162 -4.55 -1.35 18.48
N ILE A 163 -3.95 -1.76 17.37
CA ILE A 163 -4.26 -1.31 16.01
C ILE A 163 -5.17 -2.34 15.35
N ARG A 164 -6.20 -1.87 14.66
CA ARG A 164 -7.12 -2.76 13.96
C ARG A 164 -6.46 -3.34 12.70
N PHE A 165 -6.53 -4.66 12.54
CA PHE A 165 -6.10 -5.38 11.34
C PHE A 165 -7.30 -6.00 10.64
N LEU A 166 -7.40 -5.81 9.32
CA LEU A 166 -8.42 -6.44 8.48
C LEU A 166 -7.76 -7.34 7.45
N ASP A 167 -8.16 -8.59 7.47
CA ASP A 167 -7.70 -9.59 6.52
C ASP A 167 -8.83 -9.93 5.55
N PHE A 168 -8.57 -9.74 4.28
CA PHE A 168 -9.50 -10.07 3.19
C PHE A 168 -9.00 -11.26 2.37
N TRP A 169 -8.04 -12.03 2.88
CA TRP A 169 -7.43 -13.14 2.14
C TRP A 169 -8.47 -14.14 1.60
N THR A 170 -9.42 -14.52 2.44
CA THR A 170 -10.44 -15.51 2.08
C THR A 170 -11.44 -14.98 1.06
N GLU A 171 -11.84 -13.73 1.20
CA GLU A 171 -12.81 -13.08 0.31
C GLU A 171 -12.25 -12.88 -1.10
N PHE A 172 -10.93 -12.73 -1.21
CA PHE A 172 -10.25 -12.46 -2.49
C PHE A 172 -9.64 -13.71 -3.14
N GLN A 173 -10.23 -14.90 -2.96
CA GLN A 173 -9.76 -16.14 -3.63
C GLN A 173 -10.29 -16.30 -5.07
N ASN A 174 -11.32 -15.56 -5.47
CA ASN A 174 -11.92 -15.70 -6.79
C ASN A 174 -11.11 -14.97 -7.86
N ARG A 175 -10.81 -15.67 -8.96
CA ARG A 175 -10.08 -15.12 -10.13
C ARG A 175 -10.73 -13.87 -10.72
N ASP A 176 -12.06 -13.78 -10.70
CA ASP A 176 -12.82 -12.64 -11.26
C ASP A 176 -12.57 -11.33 -10.53
N LEU A 177 -12.03 -11.37 -9.32
CA LEU A 177 -11.71 -10.19 -8.53
C LEU A 177 -10.39 -9.54 -8.95
N PHE A 178 -9.63 -10.20 -9.84
CA PHE A 178 -8.33 -9.70 -10.31
C PHE A 178 -8.36 -9.40 -11.81
N ALA A 179 -7.54 -8.45 -12.22
CA ALA A 179 -7.25 -8.15 -13.61
C ALA A 179 -6.48 -9.32 -14.27
N ASN A 180 -6.20 -9.20 -15.57
CA ASN A 180 -5.53 -10.25 -16.33
C ASN A 180 -4.13 -10.61 -15.80
N ASP A 181 -3.46 -9.66 -15.15
CA ASP A 181 -2.14 -9.86 -14.54
C ASP A 181 -2.18 -10.70 -13.25
N GLY A 182 -3.37 -10.99 -12.71
CA GLY A 182 -3.55 -11.75 -11.47
C GLY A 182 -3.05 -11.05 -10.20
N VAL A 183 -2.70 -9.77 -10.29
CA VAL A 183 -2.18 -8.96 -9.18
C VAL A 183 -3.13 -7.83 -8.84
N HIS A 184 -3.42 -6.97 -9.82
CA HIS A 184 -4.29 -5.82 -9.61
C HIS A 184 -5.75 -6.24 -9.58
N LEU A 185 -6.56 -5.47 -8.86
CA LEU A 185 -7.99 -5.75 -8.76
C LEU A 185 -8.70 -5.46 -10.09
N SER A 186 -9.62 -6.35 -10.47
CA SER A 186 -10.61 -6.09 -11.51
C SER A 186 -11.64 -5.08 -11.01
N ARG A 187 -12.56 -4.64 -11.89
CA ARG A 187 -13.68 -3.78 -11.47
C ARG A 187 -14.50 -4.43 -10.34
N LYS A 188 -14.80 -5.74 -10.45
CA LYS A 188 -15.50 -6.49 -9.40
C LYS A 188 -14.70 -6.50 -8.09
N GLY A 189 -13.39 -6.71 -8.16
CA GLY A 189 -12.51 -6.69 -7.00
C GLY A 189 -12.45 -5.32 -6.34
N VAL A 190 -12.37 -4.25 -7.12
CA VAL A 190 -12.44 -2.87 -6.62
C VAL A 190 -13.78 -2.59 -5.94
N ASP A 191 -14.90 -3.03 -6.52
CA ASP A 191 -16.22 -2.82 -5.94
C ASP A 191 -16.38 -3.58 -4.61
N LEU A 192 -15.90 -4.84 -4.53
CA LEU A 192 -15.89 -5.64 -3.29
C LEU A 192 -15.00 -4.98 -2.23
N PHE A 193 -13.78 -4.60 -2.58
CA PHE A 193 -12.85 -3.99 -1.64
C PHE A 193 -13.37 -2.66 -1.10
N SER A 194 -13.99 -1.87 -1.98
CA SER A 194 -14.66 -0.62 -1.62
C SER A 194 -15.79 -0.85 -0.61
N ALA A 195 -16.68 -1.82 -0.88
CA ALA A 195 -17.78 -2.16 0.02
C ALA A 195 -17.28 -2.64 1.40
N SER A 196 -16.23 -3.45 1.43
CA SER A 196 -15.61 -3.94 2.66
C SER A 196 -15.01 -2.81 3.50
N LEU A 197 -14.34 -1.85 2.84
CA LEU A 197 -13.82 -0.65 3.52
C LEU A 197 -14.93 0.25 4.06
N GLU A 198 -16.00 0.47 3.27
CA GLU A 198 -17.17 1.24 3.74
C GLU A 198 -17.79 0.62 4.98
N ALA A 199 -18.00 -0.70 4.97
CA ALA A 199 -18.54 -1.41 6.12
C ALA A 199 -17.67 -1.27 7.38
N CYS A 200 -16.35 -1.15 7.20
CA CYS A 200 -15.41 -0.93 8.30
C CYS A 200 -15.39 0.50 8.83
N LEU A 201 -15.58 1.49 7.94
CA LEU A 201 -15.63 2.90 8.30
C LEU A 201 -16.96 3.29 8.95
N SER A 202 -18.06 2.60 8.61
CA SER A 202 -19.41 2.89 9.12
C SER A 202 -19.71 2.28 10.50
N LYS A 203 -18.86 1.37 10.99
CA LYS A 203 -19.03 0.68 12.29
C LYS A 203 -18.39 1.42 13.48
N ASN A 204 -18.20 2.73 13.35
CA ASN A 204 -17.60 3.57 14.40
C ASN A 204 -18.64 4.41 15.13
#